data_9c9d5320316a60d362d65899942975b1
#
_entry.id   9c9d5320316a60d362d65899942975b1
#
_cell.length_a   1.000
_cell.length_b   1.000
_cell.length_c   1.000
_cell.angle_alpha   90.00
_cell.angle_beta   90.00
_cell.angle_gamma   90.00
#
_symmetry.space_group_name_H-M   'P 1'
#
loop_
_entity.id
_entity.type
_entity.pdbx_description
1 polymer ?
#
loop_
_entity_poly.entity_id
_entity_poly.type
_entity_poly.pdbx_seq_one_letter_code
_entity_poly.pdbx_strand_id
1 'polypeptide(L)'
;MGKQVGNVQLMQKMNRLKVLNLVRRNQDIARPAIAEQTGLSLSSITNITTYLLEEGLLEECGTEQAERVGRKSTLLRFRTEAYGLIIASLNENHAEVSYTDLEGKIQACDTVEIVGLSAERVITRLEEHITTLLDKFGKENTLAIGVIFSSLVLDGSRFVLSSSMKWKNVDIKKSLEADTGLPVYVENISRSKAIWYSSTNDRDEKNMLFVDLENGIGAVQVYRGAINRSLLGEIGHTTVEKDGEPCFCGNKGCLEAMCSAKRVIRLYEEQTGTEGTDIAKIAQRYEQGDPAARYAVSDCATYLGIGLANLIMMSHPAVLVLNESDFAQCPMLITDAVEECKRRAYPALTKELRICRVMVGREETLRGAAVELCDRLFDLGSAYNPVQ
;
A
#
# COMPACT_ATOMS: atom_id res chain seq x y z
N MET A 1 32.72 -19.28 25.49
CA MET A 1 31.98 -20.13 24.53
C MET A 1 30.63 -19.57 24.07
N GLY A 2 30.03 -18.60 24.74
CA GLY A 2 28.69 -18.10 24.38
C GLY A 2 28.58 -17.22 23.10
N LYS A 3 29.65 -16.56 22.66
CA LYS A 3 29.59 -15.65 21.45
C LYS A 3 29.59 -16.40 20.10
N GLN A 4 30.11 -17.65 20.02
CA GLN A 4 30.14 -18.42 18.78
C GLN A 4 28.80 -19.10 18.46
N VAL A 5 28.06 -19.53 19.47
CA VAL A 5 26.76 -20.21 19.29
C VAL A 5 25.70 -19.24 18.79
N GLY A 6 25.67 -18.00 19.31
CA GLY A 6 24.73 -16.96 18.84
C GLY A 6 24.95 -16.55 17.38
N ASN A 7 26.18 -16.64 16.89
CA ASN A 7 26.49 -16.27 15.49
C ASN A 7 26.05 -17.35 14.48
N VAL A 8 26.10 -18.62 14.86
CA VAL A 8 25.65 -19.76 14.02
C VAL A 8 24.11 -19.75 13.90
N GLN A 9 23.41 -19.59 15.00
CA GLN A 9 21.94 -19.51 15.00
C GLN A 9 21.43 -18.32 14.20
N LEU A 10 22.06 -17.15 14.35
CA LEU A 10 21.72 -15.96 13.58
C LEU A 10 21.94 -16.19 12.08
N MET A 11 23.06 -16.79 11.68
CA MET A 11 23.33 -17.14 10.28
C MET A 11 22.32 -18.14 9.72
N GLN A 12 21.92 -19.15 10.50
CA GLN A 12 20.89 -20.10 10.08
C GLN A 12 19.55 -19.39 9.85
N LYS A 13 19.11 -18.54 10.78
CA LYS A 13 17.91 -17.72 10.65
C LYS A 13 17.98 -16.83 9.40
N MET A 14 19.11 -16.12 9.19
CA MET A 14 19.33 -15.29 8.00
C MET A 14 19.19 -16.10 6.71
N ASN A 15 19.79 -17.28 6.65
CA ASN A 15 19.73 -18.11 5.45
C ASN A 15 18.32 -18.67 5.20
N ARG A 16 17.61 -19.08 6.25
CA ARG A 16 16.20 -19.51 6.14
C ARG A 16 15.32 -18.39 5.59
N LEU A 17 15.43 -17.17 6.14
CA LEU A 17 14.66 -16.01 5.66
C LEU A 17 15.03 -15.61 4.24
N LYS A 18 16.32 -15.68 3.88
CA LYS A 18 16.77 -15.41 2.51
C LYS A 18 16.13 -16.37 1.51
N VAL A 19 16.10 -17.66 1.83
CA VAL A 19 15.48 -18.70 1.01
C VAL A 19 13.96 -18.52 0.96
N LEU A 20 13.30 -18.33 2.10
CA LEU A 20 11.86 -18.13 2.19
C LEU A 20 11.41 -16.92 1.36
N ASN A 21 12.07 -15.77 1.55
CA ASN A 21 11.75 -14.55 0.80
C ASN A 21 12.00 -14.70 -0.71
N LEU A 22 13.03 -15.47 -1.10
CA LEU A 22 13.29 -15.75 -2.50
C LEU A 22 12.15 -16.58 -3.11
N VAL A 23 11.75 -17.68 -2.44
CA VAL A 23 10.65 -18.53 -2.93
C VAL A 23 9.33 -17.76 -2.96
N ARG A 24 9.04 -16.95 -1.92
CA ARG A 24 7.83 -16.12 -1.86
C ARG A 24 7.71 -15.11 -3.01
N ARG A 25 8.85 -14.58 -3.47
CA ARG A 25 8.88 -13.60 -4.57
C ARG A 25 8.92 -14.21 -5.96
N ASN A 26 9.08 -15.53 -6.05
CA ASN A 26 9.03 -16.29 -7.31
C ASN A 26 7.77 -17.17 -7.31
N GLN A 27 7.20 -17.42 -8.48
CA GLN A 27 6.00 -18.27 -8.55
C GLN A 27 6.34 -19.73 -8.21
N ASP A 28 7.26 -20.33 -8.96
CA ASP A 28 7.73 -21.71 -8.77
C ASP A 28 9.24 -21.74 -9.01
N ILE A 29 10.00 -22.32 -8.09
CA ILE A 29 11.45 -22.27 -8.21
C ILE A 29 12.08 -23.61 -7.74
N ALA A 30 13.07 -24.08 -8.50
CA ALA A 30 13.80 -25.30 -8.16
C ALA A 30 14.98 -25.03 -7.21
N ARG A 31 15.34 -26.03 -6.37
CA ARG A 31 16.48 -25.92 -5.43
C ARG A 31 17.80 -25.47 -6.09
N PRO A 32 18.17 -25.91 -7.31
CA PRO A 32 19.37 -25.40 -7.97
C PRO A 32 19.33 -23.90 -8.27
N ALA A 33 18.20 -23.39 -8.72
CA ALA A 33 18.03 -21.96 -8.99
C ALA A 33 18.05 -21.13 -7.69
N ILE A 34 17.49 -21.67 -6.59
CA ILE A 34 17.60 -21.05 -5.26
C ILE A 34 19.07 -20.98 -4.82
N ALA A 35 19.86 -22.05 -5.05
CA ALA A 35 21.27 -22.08 -4.72
C ALA A 35 22.06 -21.02 -5.50
N GLU A 36 21.83 -20.92 -6.80
CA GLU A 36 22.45 -19.93 -7.68
C GLU A 36 22.15 -18.49 -7.25
N GLN A 37 20.87 -18.17 -7.02
CA GLN A 37 20.45 -16.81 -6.65
C GLN A 37 20.84 -16.42 -5.22
N THR A 38 20.93 -17.38 -4.30
CA THR A 38 21.32 -17.11 -2.91
C THR A 38 22.83 -17.18 -2.68
N GLY A 39 23.57 -17.87 -3.54
CA GLY A 39 25.01 -18.18 -3.34
C GLY A 39 25.26 -19.22 -2.24
N LEU A 40 24.22 -19.94 -1.78
CA LEU A 40 24.34 -21.01 -0.80
C LEU A 40 24.60 -22.35 -1.48
N SER A 41 25.27 -23.28 -0.77
CA SER A 41 25.48 -24.65 -1.30
C SER A 41 24.15 -25.39 -1.47
N LEU A 42 24.06 -26.29 -2.46
CA LEU A 42 22.88 -27.10 -2.70
C LEU A 42 22.47 -27.94 -1.48
N SER A 43 23.45 -28.43 -0.70
CA SER A 43 23.18 -29.13 0.54
C SER A 43 22.54 -28.24 1.60
N SER A 44 23.00 -26.97 1.72
CA SER A 44 22.38 -25.98 2.62
C SER A 44 20.94 -25.67 2.17
N ILE A 45 20.72 -25.48 0.86
CA ILE A 45 19.38 -25.26 0.32
C ILE A 45 18.47 -26.46 0.60
N THR A 46 18.94 -27.68 0.41
CA THR A 46 18.14 -28.88 0.71
C THR A 46 17.69 -28.89 2.16
N ASN A 47 18.60 -28.66 3.10
CA ASN A 47 18.29 -28.65 4.54
C ASN A 47 17.30 -27.54 4.89
N ILE A 48 17.51 -26.33 4.34
CA ILE A 48 16.63 -25.18 4.59
C ILE A 48 15.23 -25.42 4.00
N THR A 49 15.14 -25.89 2.76
CA THR A 49 13.85 -26.15 2.13
C THR A 49 13.11 -27.32 2.78
N THR A 50 13.79 -28.35 3.27
CA THR A 50 13.18 -29.42 4.06
C THR A 50 12.55 -28.85 5.33
N TYR A 51 13.31 -28.05 6.09
CA TYR A 51 12.76 -27.36 7.26
C TYR A 51 11.52 -26.51 6.94
N LEU A 52 11.56 -25.70 5.86
CA LEU A 52 10.43 -24.84 5.48
C LEU A 52 9.20 -25.62 4.98
N LEU A 53 9.41 -26.83 4.41
CA LEU A 53 8.34 -27.77 4.07
C LEU A 53 7.72 -28.41 5.33
N GLU A 54 8.53 -28.77 6.32
CA GLU A 54 8.07 -29.29 7.61
C GLU A 54 7.29 -28.24 8.41
N GLU A 55 7.72 -26.97 8.38
CA GLU A 55 6.96 -25.83 8.96
C GLU A 55 5.70 -25.47 8.15
N GLY A 56 5.47 -26.11 7.02
CA GLY A 56 4.31 -25.87 6.17
C GLY A 56 4.33 -24.53 5.41
N LEU A 57 5.45 -23.81 5.40
CA LEU A 57 5.61 -22.53 4.69
C LEU A 57 5.88 -22.69 3.19
N LEU A 58 6.38 -23.86 2.79
CA LEU A 58 6.58 -24.24 1.40
C LEU A 58 5.78 -25.50 1.06
N GLU A 59 5.56 -25.71 -0.22
CA GLU A 59 5.01 -26.92 -0.79
C GLU A 59 5.76 -27.33 -2.06
N GLU A 60 5.70 -28.62 -2.41
CA GLU A 60 6.16 -29.11 -3.69
C GLU A 60 5.03 -29.04 -4.72
N CYS A 61 5.22 -28.30 -5.83
CA CYS A 61 4.15 -27.97 -6.78
C CYS A 61 4.34 -28.54 -8.20
N GLY A 62 5.30 -29.44 -8.40
CA GLY A 62 5.55 -30.06 -9.68
C GLY A 62 7.03 -30.31 -9.98
N THR A 63 7.34 -30.51 -11.25
CA THR A 63 8.73 -30.73 -11.70
C THR A 63 9.03 -29.84 -12.90
N GLU A 64 10.24 -29.29 -12.92
CA GLU A 64 10.74 -28.50 -14.04
C GLU A 64 10.85 -29.37 -15.30
N GLN A 65 10.39 -28.84 -16.45
CA GLN A 65 10.61 -29.50 -17.74
C GLN A 65 12.08 -29.27 -18.14
N ALA A 66 12.91 -30.30 -18.02
CA ALA A 66 14.31 -30.19 -18.37
C ALA A 66 14.47 -30.14 -19.91
N GLU A 67 15.09 -29.07 -20.42
CA GLU A 67 15.54 -28.99 -21.82
C GLU A 67 16.72 -29.95 -22.11
N ARG A 68 17.33 -30.56 -21.10
CA ARG A 68 18.45 -31.51 -21.20
C ARG A 68 18.15 -32.81 -20.45
N VAL A 69 18.72 -33.92 -20.94
CA VAL A 69 18.63 -35.23 -20.29
C VAL A 69 19.27 -35.16 -18.91
N GLY A 70 18.44 -35.08 -17.87
CA GLY A 70 18.83 -35.02 -16.47
C GLY A 70 17.67 -35.36 -15.54
N ARG A 71 17.95 -35.50 -14.23
CA ARG A 71 16.93 -35.74 -13.21
C ARG A 71 16.06 -34.48 -13.10
N LYS A 72 14.74 -34.62 -13.28
CA LYS A 72 13.77 -33.54 -13.12
C LYS A 72 13.89 -32.94 -11.72
N SER A 73 13.99 -31.60 -11.64
CA SER A 73 14.04 -30.89 -10.36
C SER A 73 12.63 -30.63 -9.86
N THR A 74 12.37 -30.92 -8.60
CA THR A 74 11.09 -30.56 -7.94
C THR A 74 11.02 -29.06 -7.75
N LEU A 75 9.89 -28.46 -8.15
CA LEU A 75 9.58 -27.05 -7.92
C LEU A 75 9.00 -26.84 -6.54
N LEU A 76 9.39 -25.73 -5.93
CA LEU A 76 8.91 -25.29 -4.63
C LEU A 76 8.12 -24.02 -4.79
N ARG A 77 7.02 -23.91 -4.03
CA ARG A 77 6.15 -22.75 -3.97
C ARG A 77 5.94 -22.31 -2.52
N PHE A 78 5.79 -21.02 -2.32
CA PHE A 78 5.35 -20.48 -1.03
C PHE A 78 3.87 -20.81 -0.81
N ARG A 79 3.56 -21.40 0.34
CA ARG A 79 2.21 -21.79 0.69
C ARG A 79 1.47 -20.63 1.33
N THR A 80 0.68 -19.94 0.54
CA THR A 80 -0.02 -18.71 0.96
C THR A 80 -1.11 -18.97 1.99
N GLU A 81 -1.69 -20.16 1.97
CA GLU A 81 -2.79 -20.60 2.84
C GLU A 81 -2.32 -21.22 4.16
N ALA A 82 -0.98 -21.27 4.40
CA ALA A 82 -0.41 -21.89 5.60
C ALA A 82 -0.84 -21.19 6.88
N TYR A 83 -0.97 -19.87 6.81
CA TYR A 83 -1.34 -18.98 7.89
C TYR A 83 -2.25 -17.87 7.40
N GLY A 84 -2.86 -17.14 8.34
CA GLY A 84 -3.66 -15.97 8.04
C GLY A 84 -3.06 -14.67 8.56
N LEU A 85 -3.58 -13.59 8.04
CA LEU A 85 -3.37 -12.22 8.51
C LEU A 85 -4.73 -11.61 8.82
N ILE A 86 -4.78 -10.74 9.83
CA ILE A 86 -5.93 -9.86 10.03
C ILE A 86 -5.54 -8.48 9.53
N ILE A 87 -6.34 -7.89 8.63
CA ILE A 87 -6.10 -6.56 8.09
C ILE A 87 -7.32 -5.70 8.37
N ALA A 88 -7.15 -4.68 9.21
CA ALA A 88 -8.14 -3.65 9.46
C ALA A 88 -7.86 -2.44 8.56
N SER A 89 -8.74 -2.19 7.60
CA SER A 89 -8.70 -1.03 6.71
C SER A 89 -9.73 0.00 7.17
N LEU A 90 -9.28 1.20 7.50
CA LEU A 90 -10.13 2.25 8.06
C LEU A 90 -10.29 3.42 7.09
N ASN A 91 -11.50 3.97 7.06
CA ASN A 91 -11.78 5.29 6.50
C ASN A 91 -12.58 6.12 7.52
N GLU A 92 -13.02 7.32 7.16
CA GLU A 92 -13.75 8.21 8.06
C GLU A 92 -15.14 7.70 8.51
N ASN A 93 -15.70 6.72 7.79
CA ASN A 93 -17.07 6.24 8.01
C ASN A 93 -17.11 4.84 8.64
N HIS A 94 -16.25 3.95 8.20
CA HIS A 94 -16.25 2.55 8.65
C HIS A 94 -14.83 1.97 8.69
N ALA A 95 -14.69 0.89 9.39
CA ALA A 95 -13.54 0.00 9.33
C ALA A 95 -13.98 -1.35 8.77
N GLU A 96 -13.16 -1.94 7.91
CA GLU A 96 -13.30 -3.30 7.44
C GLU A 96 -12.21 -4.15 8.09
N VAL A 97 -12.62 -5.17 8.84
CA VAL A 97 -11.69 -6.12 9.49
C VAL A 97 -11.76 -7.42 8.73
N SER A 98 -10.71 -7.73 7.98
CA SER A 98 -10.63 -8.90 7.10
C SER A 98 -9.64 -9.92 7.63
N TYR A 99 -10.04 -11.20 7.65
CA TYR A 99 -9.12 -12.32 7.76
C TYR A 99 -8.72 -12.76 6.35
N THR A 100 -7.42 -12.78 6.07
CA THR A 100 -6.88 -13.09 4.74
C THR A 100 -5.83 -14.19 4.84
N ASP A 101 -5.53 -14.83 3.72
CA ASP A 101 -4.28 -15.58 3.58
C ASP A 101 -3.06 -14.65 3.45
N LEU A 102 -1.87 -15.22 3.28
CA LEU A 102 -0.61 -14.47 3.18
C LEU A 102 -0.43 -13.70 1.85
N GLU A 103 -1.34 -13.88 0.88
CA GLU A 103 -1.44 -13.07 -0.34
C GLU A 103 -2.52 -11.98 -0.26
N GLY A 104 -3.26 -11.92 0.84
CA GLY A 104 -4.33 -10.95 1.02
C GLY A 104 -5.68 -11.36 0.42
N LYS A 105 -5.87 -12.64 0.05
CA LYS A 105 -7.16 -13.17 -0.38
C LYS A 105 -8.09 -13.28 0.82
N ILE A 106 -9.24 -12.63 0.74
CA ILE A 106 -10.21 -12.54 1.82
C ILE A 106 -10.87 -13.91 2.06
N GLN A 107 -10.86 -14.37 3.30
CA GLN A 107 -11.59 -15.57 3.77
C GLN A 107 -12.79 -15.19 4.63
N ALA A 108 -12.73 -14.09 5.36
CA ALA A 108 -13.83 -13.48 6.10
C ALA A 108 -13.63 -11.96 6.18
N CYS A 109 -14.72 -11.22 6.30
CA CYS A 109 -14.68 -9.78 6.48
C CYS A 109 -15.90 -9.30 7.25
N ASP A 110 -15.65 -8.44 8.23
CA ASP A 110 -16.66 -7.71 8.97
C ASP A 110 -16.53 -6.21 8.69
N THR A 111 -17.67 -5.51 8.61
CA THR A 111 -17.71 -4.06 8.49
C THR A 111 -18.19 -3.46 9.80
N VAL A 112 -17.43 -2.48 10.30
CA VAL A 112 -17.66 -1.82 11.58
C VAL A 112 -17.92 -0.34 11.33
N GLU A 113 -19.09 0.14 11.72
CA GLU A 113 -19.41 1.56 11.62
C GLU A 113 -18.68 2.34 12.70
N ILE A 114 -17.94 3.39 12.31
CA ILE A 114 -17.10 4.18 13.22
C ILE A 114 -17.36 5.68 13.15
N VAL A 115 -18.38 6.12 12.42
CA VAL A 115 -18.75 7.53 12.28
C VAL A 115 -18.92 8.19 13.65
N GLY A 116 -18.21 9.29 13.87
CA GLY A 116 -18.32 10.10 15.09
C GLY A 116 -17.78 9.45 16.37
N LEU A 117 -17.16 8.27 16.28
CA LEU A 117 -16.54 7.63 17.43
C LEU A 117 -15.18 8.26 17.78
N SER A 118 -14.83 8.27 19.05
CA SER A 118 -13.47 8.60 19.50
C SER A 118 -12.49 7.49 19.11
N ALA A 119 -11.19 7.82 19.08
CA ALA A 119 -10.14 6.85 18.75
C ALA A 119 -10.18 5.61 19.68
N GLU A 120 -10.41 5.82 20.98
CA GLU A 120 -10.50 4.74 21.96
C GLU A 120 -11.67 3.80 21.66
N ARG A 121 -12.84 4.36 21.29
CA ARG A 121 -14.02 3.55 20.92
C ARG A 121 -13.81 2.78 19.63
N VAL A 122 -13.12 3.38 18.65
CA VAL A 122 -12.77 2.68 17.42
C VAL A 122 -11.83 1.51 17.72
N ILE A 123 -10.80 1.72 18.55
CA ILE A 123 -9.89 0.64 18.97
C ILE A 123 -10.67 -0.49 19.64
N THR A 124 -11.55 -0.19 20.61
CA THR A 124 -12.38 -1.23 21.26
C THR A 124 -13.23 -2.01 20.25
N ARG A 125 -13.82 -1.32 19.27
CA ARG A 125 -14.58 -2.01 18.22
C ARG A 125 -13.70 -2.92 17.36
N LEU A 126 -12.50 -2.48 17.02
CA LEU A 126 -11.55 -3.32 16.29
C LEU A 126 -11.15 -4.54 17.11
N GLU A 127 -10.88 -4.39 18.42
CA GLU A 127 -10.55 -5.49 19.34
C GLU A 127 -11.65 -6.53 19.36
N GLU A 128 -12.94 -6.15 19.48
CA GLU A 128 -14.10 -7.04 19.45
C GLU A 128 -14.14 -7.89 18.16
N HIS A 129 -13.99 -7.26 17.00
CA HIS A 129 -14.05 -7.96 15.70
C HIS A 129 -12.80 -8.80 15.43
N ILE A 130 -11.62 -8.33 15.81
CA ILE A 130 -10.37 -9.10 15.72
C ILE A 130 -10.46 -10.35 16.57
N THR A 131 -10.96 -10.25 17.81
CA THR A 131 -11.16 -11.41 18.71
C THR A 131 -12.11 -12.42 18.09
N THR A 132 -13.22 -11.97 17.51
CA THR A 132 -14.16 -12.84 16.80
C THR A 132 -13.50 -13.62 15.66
N LEU A 133 -12.63 -12.98 14.89
CA LEU A 133 -11.89 -13.64 13.82
C LEU A 133 -10.82 -14.60 14.36
N LEU A 134 -10.13 -14.24 15.44
CA LEU A 134 -9.17 -15.12 16.11
C LEU A 134 -9.82 -16.36 16.70
N ASP A 135 -11.01 -16.23 17.28
CA ASP A 135 -11.79 -17.37 17.79
C ASP A 135 -12.24 -18.31 16.66
N LYS A 136 -12.57 -17.74 15.50
CA LYS A 136 -13.04 -18.51 14.33
C LYS A 136 -11.92 -19.25 13.60
N PHE A 137 -10.78 -18.62 13.40
CA PHE A 137 -9.69 -19.14 12.55
C PHE A 137 -8.50 -19.72 13.35
N GLY A 138 -8.43 -19.42 14.64
CA GLY A 138 -7.34 -19.80 15.52
C GLY A 138 -6.24 -18.74 15.60
N LYS A 139 -5.90 -18.33 16.82
CA LYS A 139 -4.80 -17.38 17.05
C LYS A 139 -3.46 -17.95 16.58
N GLU A 140 -3.24 -19.25 16.78
CA GLU A 140 -2.04 -19.98 16.37
C GLU A 140 -1.85 -20.02 14.84
N ASN A 141 -2.93 -19.85 14.10
CA ASN A 141 -2.92 -19.79 12.64
C ASN A 141 -2.80 -18.35 12.09
N THR A 142 -2.74 -17.34 12.97
CA THR A 142 -2.68 -15.93 12.61
C THR A 142 -1.30 -15.34 12.91
N LEU A 143 -0.59 -14.86 11.89
CA LEU A 143 0.78 -14.38 12.06
C LEU A 143 0.87 -12.94 12.56
N ALA A 144 -0.04 -12.07 12.10
CA ALA A 144 0.01 -10.64 12.42
C ALA A 144 -1.32 -9.93 12.17
N ILE A 145 -1.41 -8.72 12.71
CA ILE A 145 -2.47 -7.77 12.46
C ILE A 145 -1.90 -6.55 11.73
N GLY A 146 -2.48 -6.18 10.60
CA GLY A 146 -2.22 -4.93 9.89
C GLY A 146 -3.33 -3.92 10.13
N VAL A 147 -2.99 -2.66 10.40
CA VAL A 147 -3.97 -1.55 10.44
C VAL A 147 -3.55 -0.52 9.41
N ILE A 148 -4.39 -0.33 8.39
CA ILE A 148 -4.12 0.57 7.27
C ILE A 148 -5.18 1.65 7.16
N PHE A 149 -4.77 2.91 7.03
CA PHE A 149 -5.66 4.00 6.67
C PHE A 149 -4.92 5.27 6.18
N SER A 150 -5.68 6.26 5.71
CA SER A 150 -5.13 7.53 5.25
C SER A 150 -4.67 8.38 6.44
N SER A 151 -3.38 8.31 6.78
CA SER A 151 -2.78 9.00 7.92
C SER A 151 -1.26 9.10 7.79
N LEU A 152 -0.69 10.12 8.42
CA LEU A 152 0.75 10.21 8.61
C LEU A 152 1.20 9.16 9.62
N VAL A 153 1.95 8.18 9.16
CA VAL A 153 2.56 7.12 9.98
C VAL A 153 4.06 7.36 10.07
N LEU A 154 4.57 7.60 11.28
CA LEU A 154 5.99 7.65 11.57
C LEU A 154 6.43 6.37 12.28
N ASP A 155 7.62 5.87 11.92
CA ASP A 155 8.28 4.70 12.52
C ASP A 155 7.47 3.39 12.46
N GLY A 156 6.41 3.33 11.65
CA GLY A 156 5.56 2.14 11.49
C GLY A 156 4.87 1.68 12.78
N SER A 157 4.73 2.55 13.77
CA SER A 157 4.25 2.17 15.10
C SER A 157 2.98 2.90 15.53
N ARG A 158 2.79 4.14 15.13
CA ARG A 158 1.64 4.93 15.56
C ARG A 158 1.15 5.89 14.48
N PHE A 159 -0.10 6.23 14.55
CA PHE A 159 -0.67 7.31 13.77
C PHE A 159 -0.39 8.64 14.45
N VAL A 160 0.40 9.47 13.78
CA VAL A 160 0.78 10.78 14.29
C VAL A 160 -0.32 11.80 14.05
N LEU A 161 -0.88 11.80 12.83
CA LEU A 161 -1.91 12.73 12.42
C LEU A 161 -2.79 12.08 11.35
N SER A 162 -4.08 12.06 11.58
CA SER A 162 -5.10 11.82 10.56
C SER A 162 -6.05 13.00 10.53
N SER A 163 -6.04 13.74 9.43
CA SER A 163 -6.90 14.90 9.25
C SER A 163 -8.38 14.50 9.15
N SER A 164 -8.67 13.43 8.42
CA SER A 164 -10.02 12.91 8.22
C SER A 164 -10.64 12.39 9.53
N MET A 165 -9.89 11.61 10.29
CA MET A 165 -10.34 11.05 11.58
C MET A 165 -10.20 12.03 12.76
N LYS A 166 -9.53 13.17 12.57
CA LYS A 166 -9.17 14.12 13.63
C LYS A 166 -8.36 13.49 14.77
N TRP A 167 -7.61 12.42 14.46
CA TRP A 167 -6.77 11.73 15.43
C TRP A 167 -5.38 12.38 15.53
N LYS A 168 -4.85 12.43 16.75
CA LYS A 168 -3.48 12.91 17.04
C LYS A 168 -2.80 11.95 18.01
N ASN A 169 -1.63 11.45 17.65
CA ASN A 169 -0.79 10.57 18.46
C ASN A 169 -1.52 9.33 19.01
N VAL A 170 -2.32 8.67 18.19
CA VAL A 170 -3.06 7.45 18.57
C VAL A 170 -2.15 6.23 18.44
N ASP A 171 -1.87 5.57 19.55
CA ASP A 171 -1.05 4.34 19.63
C ASP A 171 -1.92 3.08 19.55
N ILE A 172 -2.53 2.86 18.41
CA ILE A 172 -3.39 1.70 18.15
C ILE A 172 -2.60 0.38 18.19
N LYS A 173 -1.33 0.41 17.77
CA LYS A 173 -0.45 -0.75 17.83
C LYS A 173 -0.35 -1.32 19.22
N LYS A 174 -0.01 -0.48 20.20
CA LYS A 174 0.19 -0.89 21.60
C LYS A 174 -1.08 -1.50 22.20
N SER A 175 -2.25 -0.93 21.91
CA SER A 175 -3.53 -1.45 22.41
C SER A 175 -3.79 -2.84 21.84
N LEU A 176 -3.75 -2.99 20.52
CA LEU A 176 -4.03 -4.27 19.86
C LEU A 176 -3.00 -5.36 20.19
N GLU A 177 -1.70 -5.01 20.33
CA GLU A 177 -0.65 -5.96 20.77
C GLU A 177 -0.88 -6.44 22.20
N ALA A 178 -1.31 -5.55 23.09
CA ALA A 178 -1.57 -5.89 24.49
C ALA A 178 -2.78 -6.83 24.63
N ASP A 179 -3.82 -6.62 23.84
CA ASP A 179 -5.06 -7.42 23.86
C ASP A 179 -4.86 -8.78 23.18
N THR A 180 -4.30 -8.78 21.98
CA THR A 180 -4.21 -9.99 21.14
C THR A 180 -2.94 -10.81 21.37
N GLY A 181 -1.85 -10.17 21.81
CA GLY A 181 -0.51 -10.78 21.90
C GLY A 181 0.09 -11.15 20.53
N LEU A 182 -0.47 -10.64 19.43
CA LEU A 182 0.05 -10.76 18.07
C LEU A 182 0.84 -9.51 17.68
N PRO A 183 1.83 -9.61 16.79
CA PRO A 183 2.49 -8.43 16.26
C PRO A 183 1.53 -7.57 15.44
N VAL A 184 1.53 -6.26 15.71
CA VAL A 184 0.69 -5.29 15.01
C VAL A 184 1.54 -4.33 14.20
N TYR A 185 1.17 -4.12 12.96
CA TYR A 185 1.81 -3.18 12.04
C TYR A 185 0.82 -2.14 11.58
N VAL A 186 1.27 -0.90 11.59
CA VAL A 186 0.47 0.26 11.19
C VAL A 186 1.08 0.86 9.94
N GLU A 187 0.24 1.13 8.92
CA GLU A 187 0.74 1.69 7.68
C GLU A 187 -0.27 2.64 7.00
N ASN A 188 0.26 3.55 6.17
CA ASN A 188 -0.56 4.38 5.30
C ASN A 188 -1.15 3.55 4.15
N ILE A 189 -2.45 3.69 3.89
CA ILE A 189 -3.18 2.90 2.89
C ILE A 189 -2.61 3.07 1.46
N SER A 190 -2.15 4.27 1.11
CA SER A 190 -1.56 4.54 -0.21
C SER A 190 -0.26 3.75 -0.43
N ARG A 191 0.47 3.42 0.65
CA ARG A 191 1.64 2.54 0.56
C ARG A 191 1.26 1.11 0.23
N SER A 192 0.19 0.57 0.83
CA SER A 192 -0.32 -0.75 0.48
C SER A 192 -0.71 -0.83 -0.99
N LYS A 193 -1.40 0.19 -1.51
CA LYS A 193 -1.75 0.27 -2.94
C LYS A 193 -0.52 0.32 -3.85
N ALA A 194 0.48 1.13 -3.49
CA ALA A 194 1.73 1.23 -4.24
C ALA A 194 2.54 -0.09 -4.23
N ILE A 195 2.54 -0.81 -3.11
CA ILE A 195 3.17 -2.13 -2.97
C ILE A 195 2.48 -3.14 -3.88
N TRP A 196 1.14 -3.20 -3.86
CA TRP A 196 0.40 -4.07 -4.77
C TRP A 196 0.78 -3.80 -6.22
N TYR A 197 0.70 -2.54 -6.66
CA TYR A 197 1.03 -2.17 -8.03
C TYR A 197 2.46 -2.57 -8.40
N SER A 198 3.43 -2.27 -7.54
CA SER A 198 4.83 -2.63 -7.76
C SER A 198 5.08 -4.14 -7.74
N SER A 199 4.29 -4.92 -6.99
CA SER A 199 4.45 -6.38 -6.90
C SER A 199 3.87 -7.13 -8.11
N THR A 200 2.86 -6.55 -8.76
CA THR A 200 2.15 -7.16 -9.90
C THR A 200 2.64 -6.69 -11.26
N ASN A 201 3.32 -5.54 -11.30
CA ASN A 201 3.94 -5.00 -12.51
C ASN A 201 5.47 -5.15 -12.43
N ASP A 202 6.15 -4.90 -13.54
CA ASP A 202 7.59 -5.13 -13.66
C ASP A 202 8.38 -4.49 -12.50
N ARG A 203 8.94 -5.35 -11.64
CA ARG A 203 9.72 -4.95 -10.44
C ARG A 203 11.06 -4.29 -10.78
N ASP A 204 11.52 -4.42 -12.01
CA ASP A 204 12.79 -3.84 -12.48
C ASP A 204 12.68 -2.33 -12.78
N GLU A 205 11.50 -1.74 -12.65
CA GLU A 205 11.33 -0.31 -12.78
C GLU A 205 12.11 0.45 -11.71
N LYS A 206 13.10 1.17 -12.17
CA LYS A 206 14.14 1.76 -11.32
C LYS A 206 13.63 2.81 -10.35
N ASN A 207 12.58 3.58 -10.72
CA ASN A 207 12.01 4.65 -9.91
C ASN A 207 10.55 4.90 -10.32
N MET A 208 9.61 4.46 -9.52
CA MET A 208 8.17 4.66 -9.69
C MET A 208 7.66 5.66 -8.66
N LEU A 209 6.83 6.58 -9.09
CA LEU A 209 6.05 7.44 -8.22
C LEU A 209 4.57 7.07 -8.34
N PHE A 210 3.99 6.56 -7.28
CA PHE A 210 2.57 6.26 -7.17
C PHE A 210 1.88 7.44 -6.48
N VAL A 211 0.90 8.05 -7.14
CA VAL A 211 0.08 9.14 -6.60
C VAL A 211 -1.32 8.59 -6.39
N ASP A 212 -1.75 8.59 -5.14
CA ASP A 212 -3.06 8.15 -4.71
C ASP A 212 -4.01 9.35 -4.64
N LEU A 213 -5.05 9.32 -5.48
CA LEU A 213 -6.09 10.35 -5.55
C LEU A 213 -7.42 9.79 -5.01
N GLU A 214 -7.37 9.09 -3.90
CA GLU A 214 -8.53 8.54 -3.22
C GLU A 214 -8.55 8.95 -1.75
N ASN A 215 -9.67 9.56 -1.30
CA ASN A 215 -9.83 10.07 0.06
C ASN A 215 -8.72 11.02 0.51
N GLY A 216 -8.20 11.81 -0.42
CA GLY A 216 -7.08 12.74 -0.24
C GLY A 216 -6.05 12.61 -1.36
N ILE A 217 -4.89 13.22 -1.17
CA ILE A 217 -3.78 13.16 -2.14
C ILE A 217 -2.51 12.73 -1.44
N GLY A 218 -2.10 11.50 -1.69
CA GLY A 218 -0.86 10.93 -1.21
C GLY A 218 0.12 10.60 -2.34
N ALA A 219 1.41 10.45 -2.03
CA ALA A 219 2.39 9.93 -2.97
C ALA A 219 3.33 8.92 -2.33
N VAL A 220 3.66 7.87 -3.05
CA VAL A 220 4.59 6.84 -2.61
C VAL A 220 5.66 6.64 -3.67
N GLN A 221 6.91 6.80 -3.30
CA GLN A 221 8.02 6.49 -4.18
C GLN A 221 8.48 5.04 -3.94
N VAL A 222 8.51 4.26 -5.02
CA VAL A 222 9.09 2.92 -5.02
C VAL A 222 10.36 2.94 -5.85
N TYR A 223 11.45 2.52 -5.26
CA TYR A 223 12.75 2.49 -5.91
C TYR A 223 13.29 1.06 -5.88
N ARG A 224 13.48 0.44 -7.06
CA ARG A 224 13.92 -0.96 -7.20
C ARG A 224 13.08 -1.93 -6.38
N GLY A 225 11.76 -1.79 -6.45
CA GLY A 225 10.80 -2.66 -5.75
C GLY A 225 10.68 -2.42 -4.24
N ALA A 226 11.36 -1.42 -3.68
CA ALA A 226 11.28 -1.06 -2.27
C ALA A 226 10.69 0.34 -2.07
N ILE A 227 9.82 0.50 -1.07
CA ILE A 227 9.30 1.82 -0.71
C ILE A 227 10.41 2.71 -0.16
N ASN A 228 10.51 3.92 -0.69
CA ASN A 228 11.32 4.97 -0.10
C ASN A 228 10.62 5.57 1.13
N ARG A 229 10.90 5.01 2.31
CA ARG A 229 10.29 5.46 3.57
C ARG A 229 10.75 6.85 4.03
N SER A 230 11.78 7.42 3.40
CA SER A 230 12.20 8.80 3.66
C SER A 230 11.27 9.85 3.06
N LEU A 231 10.49 9.48 2.05
CA LEU A 231 9.41 10.31 1.52
C LEU A 231 8.12 9.98 2.29
N LEU A 232 7.64 10.91 3.09
CA LEU A 232 6.45 10.72 3.91
C LEU A 232 5.15 10.61 3.09
N GLY A 233 5.15 11.21 1.89
CA GLY A 233 4.04 11.07 0.96
C GLY A 233 2.89 12.05 1.12
N GLU A 234 2.95 12.95 2.10
CA GLU A 234 1.90 13.93 2.44
C GLU A 234 1.87 15.13 1.47
N ILE A 235 1.93 14.84 0.17
CA ILE A 235 1.99 15.87 -0.88
C ILE A 235 0.71 16.68 -0.98
N GLY A 236 -0.43 16.09 -0.63
CA GLY A 236 -1.72 16.77 -0.58
C GLY A 236 -1.72 17.97 0.35
N HIS A 237 -0.80 18.00 1.32
CA HIS A 237 -0.66 19.10 2.27
C HIS A 237 0.47 20.09 1.92
N THR A 238 1.11 19.95 0.77
CA THR A 238 2.03 20.97 0.24
C THR A 238 1.25 22.17 -0.27
N THR A 239 1.73 23.38 0.01
CA THR A 239 1.08 24.61 -0.44
C THR A 239 1.33 24.86 -1.92
N VAL A 240 0.28 24.89 -2.72
CA VAL A 240 0.31 25.21 -4.15
C VAL A 240 -0.30 26.60 -4.46
N GLU A 241 -1.01 27.18 -3.49
CA GLU A 241 -1.57 28.51 -3.55
C GLU A 241 -1.49 29.20 -2.18
N LYS A 242 -0.68 30.25 -2.04
CA LYS A 242 -0.39 30.88 -0.74
C LYS A 242 -1.62 31.48 -0.05
N ASP A 243 -2.56 32.00 -0.83
CA ASP A 243 -3.80 32.62 -0.35
C ASP A 243 -5.02 31.73 -0.66
N GLY A 244 -4.79 30.42 -0.86
CA GLY A 244 -5.80 29.44 -1.22
C GLY A 244 -6.72 29.03 -0.09
N GLU A 245 -7.52 28.02 -0.34
CA GLU A 245 -8.55 27.53 0.56
C GLU A 245 -7.99 26.94 1.86
N PRO A 246 -8.76 27.02 2.97
CA PRO A 246 -8.41 26.34 4.20
C PRO A 246 -8.34 24.84 4.01
N CYS A 247 -7.34 24.21 4.62
CA CYS A 247 -7.14 22.76 4.64
C CYS A 247 -7.39 22.18 6.03
N PHE A 248 -7.84 20.92 6.11
CA PHE A 248 -8.03 20.19 7.38
C PHE A 248 -6.77 20.15 8.24
N CYS A 249 -5.58 20.14 7.64
CA CYS A 249 -4.31 20.12 8.36
C CYS A 249 -4.04 21.41 9.16
N GLY A 250 -4.87 22.44 8.98
CA GLY A 250 -4.74 23.77 9.60
C GLY A 250 -4.00 24.80 8.75
N ASN A 251 -3.47 24.41 7.61
CA ASN A 251 -2.83 25.30 6.63
C ASN A 251 -3.84 25.82 5.60
N LYS A 252 -3.38 26.63 4.63
CA LYS A 252 -4.16 27.14 3.49
C LYS A 252 -3.46 26.79 2.19
N GLY A 253 -4.27 26.65 1.12
CA GLY A 253 -3.77 26.43 -0.24
C GLY A 253 -3.01 25.14 -0.43
N CYS A 254 -3.30 24.14 0.39
CA CYS A 254 -2.79 22.79 0.20
C CYS A 254 -3.31 22.19 -1.12
N LEU A 255 -2.48 21.38 -1.78
CA LEU A 255 -2.86 20.73 -3.04
C LEU A 255 -4.22 20.04 -2.95
N GLU A 256 -4.47 19.27 -1.88
CA GLU A 256 -5.73 18.56 -1.66
C GLU A 256 -6.93 19.52 -1.53
N ALA A 257 -6.76 20.63 -0.81
CA ALA A 257 -7.80 21.65 -0.69
C ALA A 257 -8.11 22.30 -2.05
N MET A 258 -7.10 22.44 -2.92
CA MET A 258 -7.20 23.13 -4.20
C MET A 258 -7.63 22.23 -5.36
N CYS A 259 -7.66 20.90 -5.22
CA CYS A 259 -8.00 20.01 -6.35
C CYS A 259 -8.79 18.74 -5.96
N SER A 260 -9.51 18.75 -4.85
CA SER A 260 -10.38 17.62 -4.48
C SER A 260 -11.68 17.57 -5.31
N ALA A 261 -12.29 16.38 -5.42
CA ALA A 261 -13.61 16.22 -6.05
C ALA A 261 -14.68 17.11 -5.37
N LYS A 262 -14.60 17.26 -4.05
CA LYS A 262 -15.49 18.16 -3.27
C LYS A 262 -15.35 19.63 -3.73
N ARG A 263 -14.14 20.05 -4.07
CA ARG A 263 -13.90 21.41 -4.59
C ARG A 263 -14.47 21.61 -5.99
N VAL A 264 -14.35 20.62 -6.87
CA VAL A 264 -14.97 20.69 -8.21
C VAL A 264 -16.48 20.91 -8.08
N ILE A 265 -17.14 20.13 -7.22
CA ILE A 265 -18.57 20.25 -6.96
C ILE A 265 -18.91 21.65 -6.44
N ARG A 266 -18.20 22.12 -5.40
CA ARG A 266 -18.44 23.42 -4.80
C ARG A 266 -18.26 24.56 -5.78
N LEU A 267 -17.17 24.59 -6.58
CA LEU A 267 -16.95 25.64 -7.58
C LEU A 267 -18.07 25.70 -8.64
N TYR A 268 -18.54 24.52 -9.03
CA TYR A 268 -19.65 24.44 -9.96
C TYR A 268 -20.96 24.98 -9.36
N GLU A 269 -21.30 24.59 -8.13
CA GLU A 269 -22.49 25.03 -7.41
C GLU A 269 -22.48 26.55 -7.14
N GLU A 270 -21.33 27.10 -6.74
CA GLU A 270 -21.15 28.55 -6.55
C GLU A 270 -21.41 29.35 -7.83
N GLN A 271 -21.00 28.83 -8.99
CA GLN A 271 -21.22 29.54 -10.25
C GLN A 271 -22.63 29.39 -10.81
N THR A 272 -23.28 28.28 -10.57
CA THR A 272 -24.60 28.00 -11.18
C THR A 272 -25.76 28.22 -10.24
N GLY A 273 -25.53 28.34 -8.92
CA GLY A 273 -26.59 28.39 -7.91
C GLY A 273 -27.32 27.05 -7.74
N THR A 274 -26.82 25.95 -8.33
CA THR A 274 -27.39 24.62 -8.13
C THR A 274 -26.87 24.02 -6.84
N GLU A 275 -27.66 23.16 -6.21
CA GLU A 275 -27.24 22.39 -5.01
C GLU A 275 -27.43 20.88 -5.24
N GLY A 276 -26.64 20.06 -4.55
CA GLY A 276 -26.77 18.60 -4.56
C GLY A 276 -26.36 17.96 -5.88
N THR A 277 -25.42 18.57 -6.59
CA THR A 277 -24.81 17.97 -7.79
C THR A 277 -23.73 16.96 -7.40
N ASP A 278 -23.29 16.16 -8.34
CA ASP A 278 -22.21 15.22 -8.18
C ASP A 278 -21.18 15.38 -9.32
N ILE A 279 -20.01 14.77 -9.13
CA ILE A 279 -18.89 14.91 -10.07
C ILE A 279 -19.22 14.29 -11.44
N ALA A 280 -20.07 13.25 -11.51
CA ALA A 280 -20.46 12.63 -12.77
C ALA A 280 -21.32 13.56 -13.61
N LYS A 281 -22.26 14.26 -12.99
CA LYS A 281 -23.09 15.28 -13.67
C LYS A 281 -22.25 16.45 -14.17
N ILE A 282 -21.26 16.89 -13.37
CA ILE A 282 -20.35 17.95 -13.79
C ILE A 282 -19.51 17.50 -14.98
N ALA A 283 -18.99 16.26 -14.96
CA ALA A 283 -18.26 15.68 -16.08
C ALA A 283 -19.11 15.64 -17.37
N GLN A 284 -20.36 15.20 -17.28
CA GLN A 284 -21.28 15.22 -18.41
C GLN A 284 -21.52 16.65 -18.97
N ARG A 285 -21.69 17.64 -18.08
CA ARG A 285 -21.85 19.04 -18.47
C ARG A 285 -20.58 19.63 -19.08
N TYR A 286 -19.41 19.24 -18.59
CA TYR A 286 -18.12 19.59 -19.19
C TYR A 286 -18.05 19.15 -20.66
N GLU A 287 -18.44 17.90 -20.96
CA GLU A 287 -18.48 17.37 -22.32
C GLU A 287 -19.51 18.12 -23.22
N GLN A 288 -20.60 18.57 -22.64
CA GLN A 288 -21.62 19.38 -23.33
C GLN A 288 -21.19 20.85 -23.56
N GLY A 289 -20.02 21.24 -23.01
CA GLY A 289 -19.46 22.57 -23.20
C GLY A 289 -19.94 23.60 -22.19
N ASP A 290 -20.56 23.18 -21.08
CA ASP A 290 -20.99 24.07 -19.99
C ASP A 290 -19.81 24.89 -19.45
N PRO A 291 -19.84 26.23 -19.48
CA PRO A 291 -18.70 27.04 -19.04
C PRO A 291 -18.37 26.90 -17.56
N ALA A 292 -19.37 26.71 -16.68
CA ALA A 292 -19.15 26.54 -15.24
C ALA A 292 -18.49 25.21 -14.94
N ALA A 293 -18.93 24.14 -15.61
CA ALA A 293 -18.31 22.82 -15.48
C ALA A 293 -16.84 22.83 -15.98
N ARG A 294 -16.60 23.48 -17.12
CA ARG A 294 -15.23 23.61 -17.64
C ARG A 294 -14.34 24.40 -16.70
N TYR A 295 -14.83 25.50 -16.14
CA TYR A 295 -14.07 26.28 -15.18
C TYR A 295 -13.71 25.43 -13.94
N ALA A 296 -14.71 24.80 -13.30
CA ALA A 296 -14.50 24.01 -12.07
C ALA A 296 -13.50 22.86 -12.26
N VAL A 297 -13.61 22.14 -13.39
CA VAL A 297 -12.70 21.03 -13.72
C VAL A 297 -11.29 21.54 -14.05
N SER A 298 -11.17 22.56 -14.92
CA SER A 298 -9.86 23.06 -15.36
C SER A 298 -9.10 23.77 -14.24
N ASP A 299 -9.77 24.45 -13.33
CA ASP A 299 -9.14 25.08 -12.17
C ASP A 299 -8.54 24.01 -11.25
N CYS A 300 -9.29 22.98 -10.89
CA CYS A 300 -8.78 21.87 -10.09
C CYS A 300 -7.67 21.08 -10.81
N ALA A 301 -7.81 20.84 -12.11
CA ALA A 301 -6.79 20.16 -12.91
C ALA A 301 -5.48 20.97 -12.95
N THR A 302 -5.56 22.31 -12.98
CA THR A 302 -4.39 23.19 -12.94
C THR A 302 -3.59 22.97 -11.65
N TYR A 303 -4.24 22.96 -10.49
CA TYR A 303 -3.55 22.74 -9.21
C TYR A 303 -2.99 21.33 -9.09
N LEU A 304 -3.73 20.31 -9.54
CA LEU A 304 -3.20 18.95 -9.59
C LEU A 304 -1.95 18.87 -10.49
N GLY A 305 -2.00 19.49 -11.66
CA GLY A 305 -0.85 19.57 -12.58
C GLY A 305 0.37 20.24 -11.97
N ILE A 306 0.17 21.31 -11.17
CA ILE A 306 1.26 21.95 -10.39
C ILE A 306 1.87 20.95 -9.42
N GLY A 307 1.03 20.25 -8.63
CA GLY A 307 1.48 19.26 -7.67
C GLY A 307 2.27 18.12 -8.32
N LEU A 308 1.77 17.59 -9.43
CA LEU A 308 2.44 16.54 -10.20
C LEU A 308 3.78 17.03 -10.78
N ALA A 309 3.84 18.23 -11.31
CA ALA A 309 5.08 18.81 -11.83
C ALA A 309 6.14 18.96 -10.74
N ASN A 310 5.75 19.47 -9.56
CA ASN A 310 6.65 19.58 -8.41
C ASN A 310 7.22 18.21 -8.01
N LEU A 311 6.36 17.17 -7.95
CA LEU A 311 6.80 15.81 -7.63
C LEU A 311 7.79 15.25 -8.66
N ILE A 312 7.51 15.42 -9.96
CA ILE A 312 8.39 14.94 -11.03
C ILE A 312 9.76 15.63 -10.93
N MET A 313 9.77 16.94 -10.67
CA MET A 313 10.99 17.71 -10.53
C MET A 313 11.82 17.30 -9.30
N MET A 314 11.18 16.86 -8.22
CA MET A 314 11.84 16.43 -6.98
C MET A 314 12.30 14.97 -7.00
N SER A 315 11.56 14.08 -7.64
CA SER A 315 11.80 12.63 -7.55
C SER A 315 12.31 11.98 -8.83
N HIS A 316 12.20 12.67 -9.98
CA HIS A 316 12.60 12.19 -11.31
C HIS A 316 12.18 10.72 -11.55
N PRO A 317 10.89 10.41 -11.55
CA PRO A 317 10.39 9.06 -11.73
C PRO A 317 10.54 8.63 -13.19
N ALA A 318 10.80 7.34 -13.43
CA ALA A 318 10.68 6.73 -14.74
C ALA A 318 9.21 6.44 -15.07
N VAL A 319 8.41 6.17 -14.02
CA VAL A 319 6.98 5.89 -14.13
C VAL A 319 6.21 6.69 -13.10
N LEU A 320 5.16 7.38 -13.57
CA LEU A 320 4.15 8.02 -12.74
C LEU A 320 2.87 7.17 -12.82
N VAL A 321 2.44 6.64 -11.69
CA VAL A 321 1.18 5.89 -11.57
C VAL A 321 0.18 6.77 -10.85
N LEU A 322 -0.99 6.99 -11.45
CA LEU A 322 -2.09 7.76 -10.88
C LEU A 322 -3.22 6.81 -10.50
N ASN A 323 -3.48 6.63 -9.21
CA ASN A 323 -4.71 5.99 -8.73
C ASN A 323 -5.80 7.05 -8.68
N GLU A 324 -6.71 7.00 -9.66
CA GLU A 324 -7.69 8.06 -9.92
C GLU A 324 -9.10 7.74 -9.39
N SER A 325 -9.22 6.94 -8.33
CA SER A 325 -10.50 6.42 -7.82
C SER A 325 -11.54 7.52 -7.56
N ASP A 326 -11.16 8.64 -6.93
CA ASP A 326 -12.09 9.76 -6.68
C ASP A 326 -12.48 10.54 -7.94
N PHE A 327 -11.71 10.39 -9.01
CA PHE A 327 -11.94 11.07 -10.30
C PHE A 327 -12.36 10.12 -11.42
N ALA A 328 -12.68 8.87 -11.11
CA ALA A 328 -13.08 7.86 -12.10
C ALA A 328 -14.25 8.34 -12.98
N GLN A 329 -15.16 9.15 -12.42
CA GLN A 329 -16.31 9.72 -13.13
C GLN A 329 -16.02 11.08 -13.81
N CYS A 330 -14.78 11.59 -13.67
CA CYS A 330 -14.34 12.85 -14.29
C CYS A 330 -12.93 12.70 -14.91
N PRO A 331 -12.72 11.78 -15.85
CA PRO A 331 -11.40 11.43 -16.38
C PRO A 331 -10.72 12.58 -17.11
N MET A 332 -11.48 13.60 -17.60
CA MET A 332 -10.94 14.80 -18.23
C MET A 332 -10.10 15.61 -17.25
N LEU A 333 -10.46 15.68 -15.96
CA LEU A 333 -9.67 16.37 -14.96
C LEU A 333 -8.23 15.83 -14.88
N ILE A 334 -8.09 14.52 -14.87
CA ILE A 334 -6.76 13.87 -14.83
C ILE A 334 -6.01 14.11 -16.13
N THR A 335 -6.70 14.09 -17.26
CA THR A 335 -6.09 14.37 -18.57
C THR A 335 -5.54 15.81 -18.63
N ASP A 336 -6.35 16.78 -18.25
CA ASP A 336 -5.95 18.19 -18.21
C ASP A 336 -4.81 18.42 -17.19
N ALA A 337 -4.85 17.77 -16.03
CA ALA A 337 -3.79 17.84 -15.03
C ALA A 337 -2.46 17.27 -15.52
N VAL A 338 -2.48 16.17 -16.27
CA VAL A 338 -1.26 15.60 -16.88
C VAL A 338 -0.68 16.54 -17.93
N GLU A 339 -1.51 17.16 -18.75
CA GLU A 339 -1.05 18.16 -19.73
C GLU A 339 -0.46 19.39 -19.06
N GLU A 340 -1.11 19.90 -18.03
CA GLU A 340 -0.61 21.01 -17.22
C GLU A 340 0.71 20.65 -16.55
N CYS A 341 0.84 19.46 -16.01
CA CYS A 341 2.07 18.93 -15.43
C CYS A 341 3.22 18.93 -16.46
N LYS A 342 2.99 18.40 -17.67
CA LYS A 342 3.98 18.37 -18.75
C LYS A 342 4.41 19.77 -19.21
N ARG A 343 3.49 20.74 -19.16
CA ARG A 343 3.77 22.14 -19.52
C ARG A 343 4.66 22.83 -18.50
N ARG A 344 4.57 22.45 -17.21
CA ARG A 344 5.31 23.06 -16.09
C ARG A 344 6.62 22.38 -15.76
N ALA A 345 6.68 21.07 -15.91
CA ALA A 345 7.91 20.32 -15.67
C ALA A 345 8.92 20.52 -16.82
N TYR A 346 10.21 20.37 -16.53
CA TYR A 346 11.21 20.42 -17.58
C TYR A 346 10.97 19.34 -18.64
N PRO A 347 10.96 19.67 -19.95
CA PRO A 347 10.72 18.70 -21.02
C PRO A 347 11.64 17.48 -20.97
N ALA A 348 12.87 17.65 -20.51
CA ALA A 348 13.81 16.56 -20.33
C ALA A 348 13.35 15.48 -19.32
N LEU A 349 12.53 15.87 -18.32
CA LEU A 349 12.01 14.95 -17.31
C LEU A 349 10.71 14.25 -17.72
N THR A 350 9.98 14.84 -18.67
CA THR A 350 8.67 14.32 -19.11
C THR A 350 8.72 13.56 -20.43
N LYS A 351 9.82 13.72 -21.21
CA LYS A 351 9.96 13.11 -22.54
C LYS A 351 9.88 11.58 -22.52
N GLU A 352 10.51 10.96 -21.52
CA GLU A 352 10.57 9.50 -21.37
C GLU A 352 9.72 9.00 -20.20
N LEU A 353 8.99 9.91 -19.53
CA LEU A 353 8.14 9.57 -18.40
C LEU A 353 6.94 8.75 -18.88
N ARG A 354 6.84 7.52 -18.40
CA ARG A 354 5.65 6.69 -18.59
C ARG A 354 4.60 7.07 -17.56
N ILE A 355 3.38 7.36 -18.01
CA ILE A 355 2.24 7.67 -17.13
C ILE A 355 1.24 6.54 -17.24
N CYS A 356 0.90 5.93 -16.11
CA CYS A 356 -0.07 4.86 -15.97
C CYS A 356 -1.24 5.36 -15.13
N ARG A 357 -2.48 5.09 -15.58
CA ARG A 357 -3.71 5.40 -14.85
C ARG A 357 -4.31 4.09 -14.36
N VAL A 358 -4.67 4.04 -13.08
CA VAL A 358 -5.19 2.83 -12.42
C VAL A 358 -6.33 3.19 -11.49
N MET A 359 -7.15 2.20 -11.17
CA MET A 359 -8.10 2.23 -10.06
C MET A 359 -7.77 1.03 -9.18
N VAL A 360 -7.23 1.30 -7.99
CA VAL A 360 -6.84 0.26 -7.04
C VAL A 360 -8.01 0.02 -6.09
N GLY A 361 -8.61 -1.14 -6.19
CA GLY A 361 -9.73 -1.52 -5.38
C GLY A 361 -9.33 -2.08 -4.01
N ARG A 362 -10.35 -2.57 -3.30
CA ARG A 362 -10.22 -3.15 -1.97
C ARG A 362 -9.30 -4.37 -1.94
N GLU A 363 -9.53 -5.33 -2.85
CA GLU A 363 -8.76 -6.57 -2.88
C GLU A 363 -7.28 -6.31 -3.16
N GLU A 364 -7.00 -5.43 -4.10
CA GLU A 364 -5.65 -5.00 -4.45
C GLU A 364 -4.95 -4.34 -3.26
N THR A 365 -5.67 -3.50 -2.53
CA THR A 365 -5.16 -2.82 -1.33
C THR A 365 -4.81 -3.83 -0.23
N LEU A 366 -5.68 -4.83 0.02
CA LEU A 366 -5.42 -5.89 1.00
C LEU A 366 -4.24 -6.77 0.59
N ARG A 367 -4.10 -7.09 -0.70
CA ARG A 367 -2.94 -7.81 -1.23
C ARG A 367 -1.64 -7.04 -0.98
N GLY A 368 -1.64 -5.74 -1.24
CA GLY A 368 -0.48 -4.91 -0.95
C GLY A 368 -0.13 -4.85 0.54
N ALA A 369 -1.14 -4.74 1.41
CA ALA A 369 -0.96 -4.80 2.85
C ALA A 369 -0.40 -6.17 3.31
N ALA A 370 -0.90 -7.28 2.77
CA ALA A 370 -0.41 -8.62 3.08
C ALA A 370 1.06 -8.80 2.65
N VAL A 371 1.44 -8.33 1.46
CA VAL A 371 2.85 -8.35 1.01
C VAL A 371 3.74 -7.59 1.98
N GLU A 372 3.31 -6.42 2.43
CA GLU A 372 4.08 -5.62 3.39
C GLU A 372 4.19 -6.28 4.76
N LEU A 373 3.08 -6.84 5.27
CA LEU A 373 3.09 -7.58 6.53
C LEU A 373 4.06 -8.75 6.47
N CYS A 374 4.04 -9.53 5.38
CA CYS A 374 4.99 -10.62 5.17
C CYS A 374 6.43 -10.12 5.06
N ASP A 375 6.69 -9.00 4.38
CA ASP A 375 8.04 -8.41 4.31
C ASP A 375 8.56 -8.05 5.70
N ARG A 376 7.71 -7.49 6.57
CA ARG A 376 8.07 -7.14 7.96
C ARG A 376 8.20 -8.37 8.87
N LEU A 377 7.31 -9.35 8.72
CA LEU A 377 7.35 -10.60 9.51
C LEU A 377 8.58 -11.43 9.19
N PHE A 378 8.93 -11.52 7.90
CA PHE A 378 10.06 -12.32 7.43
C PHE A 378 11.36 -11.50 7.30
N ASP A 379 11.45 -10.38 8.00
CA ASP A 379 12.68 -9.61 8.15
C ASP A 379 13.48 -10.07 9.39
N LEU A 380 14.79 -9.91 9.32
CA LEU A 380 15.71 -10.29 10.41
C LEU A 380 15.46 -9.51 11.70
N GLY A 381 15.01 -8.28 11.59
CA GLY A 381 14.69 -7.38 12.71
C GLY A 381 13.34 -7.67 13.37
N SER A 382 12.53 -8.56 12.82
CA SER A 382 11.22 -8.88 13.37
C SER A 382 11.34 -9.60 14.72
N ALA A 383 10.61 -9.10 15.71
CA ALA A 383 10.48 -9.73 17.03
C ALA A 383 9.74 -11.08 16.94
N TYR A 384 8.83 -11.19 15.98
CA TYR A 384 8.11 -12.42 15.65
C TYR A 384 8.66 -12.98 14.34
N ASN A 385 9.07 -14.23 14.37
CA ASN A 385 9.60 -14.87 13.18
C ASN A 385 9.26 -16.38 13.21
N PRO A 386 8.42 -16.89 12.30
CA PRO A 386 8.02 -18.30 12.27
C PRO A 386 9.14 -19.25 11.87
N VAL A 387 10.32 -18.75 11.53
CA VAL A 387 11.51 -19.52 11.12
C VAL A 387 12.61 -19.49 12.19
N GLN A 388 12.24 -19.47 13.47
CA GLN A 388 13.22 -19.48 14.57
C GLN A 388 14.09 -20.73 14.60
#